data_2cee121bc0aeccb56eb6587d79504c73
#
_entry.id   2cee121bc0aeccb56eb6587d79504c73
#
_cell.length_a   1.000
_cell.length_b   1.000
_cell.length_c   1.000
_cell.angle_alpha   90.00
_cell.angle_beta   90.00
_cell.angle_gamma   90.00
#
_symmetry.space_group_name_H-M   'P 1'
#
loop_
_entity.id
_entity.type
_entity.pdbx_description
1 polymer ?
#
loop_
_entity_poly.entity_id
_entity_poly.type
_entity_poly.pdbx_seq_one_letter_code
_entity_poly.pdbx_strand_id
1 'polypeptide(L)'
;MRNRFLALSLGALLLGSTAACTTTANTASFNTAALNSDATAIAYAVQAIEGIPELESHLSAADKAKFDNLVAQIRSVTAQVAANSNGSITVATGKDWAKSLGTDLETLLAIATPIVKVYSPSAATYMQTVQAMIPLVEALAGVTAAPYAAPIQSPELLRARIYQGV
;
A
#
# COMPACT_ATOMS: atom_id res chain seq x y z
N MET A 1 -24.30 -48.41 32.62
CA MET A 1 -24.26 -46.99 33.00
C MET A 1 -23.45 -46.25 31.92
N ARG A 2 -24.06 -45.28 31.29
CA ARG A 2 -23.72 -44.86 29.90
C ARG A 2 -22.81 -43.67 29.94
N ASN A 3 -21.56 -43.81 29.50
CA ASN A 3 -20.63 -42.69 29.29
C ASN A 3 -20.91 -42.04 27.93
N ARG A 4 -21.33 -40.80 27.95
CA ARG A 4 -21.46 -39.98 26.75
C ARG A 4 -20.18 -39.13 26.60
N PHE A 5 -19.35 -39.50 25.64
CA PHE A 5 -18.23 -38.65 25.20
C PHE A 5 -18.77 -37.51 24.33
N LEU A 6 -18.67 -36.30 24.82
CA LEU A 6 -18.87 -35.07 24.04
C LEU A 6 -17.54 -34.75 23.36
N ALA A 7 -17.47 -35.03 22.06
CA ALA A 7 -16.39 -34.54 21.21
C ALA A 7 -16.63 -33.08 20.88
N LEU A 8 -15.81 -32.18 21.45
CA LEU A 8 -15.71 -30.80 21.02
C LEU A 8 -14.84 -30.75 19.78
N SER A 9 -15.45 -30.57 18.63
CA SER A 9 -14.76 -30.21 17.38
C SER A 9 -14.37 -28.75 17.40
N LEU A 10 -13.10 -28.48 17.63
CA LEU A 10 -12.49 -27.17 17.50
C LEU A 10 -12.31 -26.87 16.01
N GLY A 11 -13.26 -26.14 15.44
CA GLY A 11 -13.17 -25.67 14.06
C GLY A 11 -12.13 -24.56 13.96
N ALA A 12 -10.99 -24.84 13.34
CA ALA A 12 -10.01 -23.85 12.97
C ALA A 12 -10.56 -22.97 11.85
N LEU A 13 -10.94 -21.74 12.18
CA LEU A 13 -11.24 -20.69 11.19
C LEU A 13 -9.92 -20.18 10.62
N LEU A 14 -9.51 -20.78 9.51
CA LEU A 14 -8.50 -20.21 8.62
C LEU A 14 -9.15 -19.07 7.85
N LEU A 15 -9.05 -17.87 8.37
CA LEU A 15 -9.34 -16.65 7.61
C LEU A 15 -8.19 -16.39 6.62
N GLY A 16 -8.26 -17.08 5.49
CA GLY A 16 -7.46 -16.74 4.32
C GLY A 16 -7.95 -15.43 3.74
N SER A 17 -7.26 -14.34 4.02
CA SER A 17 -7.45 -13.07 3.31
C SER A 17 -6.87 -13.18 1.92
N THR A 18 -7.62 -13.78 1.02
CA THR A 18 -7.26 -13.88 -0.38
C THR A 18 -8.15 -12.99 -1.23
N ALA A 19 -7.51 -12.32 -2.13
CA ALA A 19 -8.01 -11.82 -3.39
C ALA A 19 -8.83 -10.53 -3.37
N ALA A 20 -8.33 -9.60 -4.14
CA ALA A 20 -8.95 -8.35 -4.57
C ALA A 20 -10.31 -8.50 -5.28
N CYS A 21 -10.81 -9.73 -5.47
CA CYS A 21 -12.10 -10.00 -6.10
C CYS A 21 -12.86 -11.06 -5.32
N THR A 22 -13.97 -10.67 -4.69
CA THR A 22 -14.98 -11.63 -4.22
C THR A 22 -15.93 -11.91 -5.37
N THR A 23 -15.90 -13.13 -5.89
CA THR A 23 -16.87 -13.61 -6.89
C THR A 23 -18.10 -14.13 -6.16
N THR A 24 -19.10 -13.29 -5.95
CA THR A 24 -20.47 -13.72 -5.68
C THR A 24 -21.27 -13.54 -6.96
N ALA A 25 -21.70 -14.66 -7.54
CA ALA A 25 -22.65 -14.74 -8.65
C ALA A 25 -22.49 -13.66 -9.75
N ASN A 26 -21.54 -13.86 -10.69
CA ASN A 26 -21.41 -13.17 -11.98
C ASN A 26 -21.03 -11.67 -12.02
N THR A 27 -20.67 -11.04 -10.90
CA THR A 27 -20.10 -9.68 -10.94
C THR A 27 -18.82 -9.64 -10.12
N ALA A 28 -17.67 -9.52 -10.78
CA ALA A 28 -16.41 -9.22 -10.10
C ALA A 28 -16.52 -7.82 -9.48
N SER A 29 -16.49 -7.73 -8.15
CA SER A 29 -16.45 -6.45 -7.44
C SER A 29 -15.01 -6.12 -7.08
N PHE A 30 -14.63 -4.86 -7.29
CA PHE A 30 -13.33 -4.35 -6.86
C PHE A 30 -13.29 -4.19 -5.33
N ASN A 31 -12.16 -4.54 -4.71
CA ASN A 31 -12.01 -4.37 -3.26
C ASN A 31 -11.69 -2.90 -2.90
N THR A 32 -12.74 -2.08 -2.88
CA THR A 32 -12.66 -0.65 -2.56
C THR A 32 -12.12 -0.40 -1.15
N ALA A 33 -12.46 -1.25 -0.19
CA ALA A 33 -12.00 -1.10 1.19
C ALA A 33 -10.49 -1.30 1.32
N ALA A 34 -9.93 -2.30 0.63
CA ALA A 34 -8.49 -2.51 0.58
C ALA A 34 -7.78 -1.34 -0.09
N LEU A 35 -8.27 -0.88 -1.26
CA LEU A 35 -7.70 0.27 -1.95
C LEU A 35 -7.71 1.53 -1.07
N ASN A 36 -8.82 1.81 -0.38
CA ASN A 36 -8.92 2.97 0.50
C ASN A 36 -7.94 2.88 1.68
N SER A 37 -7.77 1.70 2.27
CA SER A 37 -6.81 1.50 3.37
C SER A 37 -5.37 1.67 2.91
N ASP A 38 -5.01 1.14 1.74
CA ASP A 38 -3.68 1.28 1.15
C ASP A 38 -3.41 2.72 0.72
N ALA A 39 -4.36 3.38 0.06
CA ALA A 39 -4.25 4.77 -0.34
C ALA A 39 -4.05 5.70 0.87
N THR A 40 -4.77 5.45 1.98
CA THR A 40 -4.61 6.23 3.21
C THR A 40 -3.21 6.04 3.82
N ALA A 41 -2.70 4.81 3.87
CA ALA A 41 -1.35 4.55 4.36
C ALA A 41 -0.28 5.18 3.45
N ILE A 42 -0.45 5.12 2.12
CA ILE A 42 0.43 5.77 1.15
C ILE A 42 0.42 7.30 1.31
N ALA A 43 -0.76 7.90 1.48
CA ALA A 43 -0.86 9.35 1.70
C ALA A 43 -0.08 9.78 2.95
N TYR A 44 -0.20 9.02 4.05
CA TYR A 44 0.57 9.25 5.27
C TYR A 44 2.08 9.07 5.03
N ALA A 45 2.47 8.00 4.34
CA ALA A 45 3.87 7.71 4.02
C ALA A 45 4.51 8.83 3.18
N VAL A 46 3.82 9.29 2.15
CA VAL A 46 4.31 10.37 1.28
C VAL A 46 4.48 11.67 2.05
N GLN A 47 3.56 12.00 2.95
CA GLN A 47 3.68 13.16 3.84
C GLN A 47 4.90 13.05 4.77
N ALA A 48 5.15 11.86 5.32
CA ALA A 48 6.32 11.63 6.17
C ALA A 48 7.64 11.73 5.38
N ILE A 49 7.67 11.20 4.15
CA ILE A 49 8.85 11.28 3.26
C ILE A 49 9.13 12.74 2.86
N GLU A 50 8.10 13.49 2.49
CA GLU A 50 8.21 14.93 2.14
C GLU A 50 8.78 15.75 3.31
N GLY A 51 8.47 15.35 4.56
CA GLY A 51 8.98 15.98 5.77
C GLY A 51 10.44 15.65 6.12
N ILE A 52 11.16 14.86 5.31
CA ILE A 52 12.58 14.54 5.54
C ILE A 52 13.45 15.73 5.09
N PRO A 53 14.12 16.46 6.03
CA PRO A 53 14.85 17.69 5.68
C PRO A 53 15.99 17.47 4.69
N GLU A 54 16.60 16.28 4.72
CA GLU A 54 17.71 15.92 3.85
C GLU A 54 17.29 15.83 2.37
N LEU A 55 16.03 15.52 2.08
CA LEU A 55 15.53 15.53 0.71
C LEU A 55 15.50 16.95 0.15
N GLU A 56 15.04 17.92 0.93
CA GLU A 56 15.00 19.31 0.47
C GLU A 56 16.39 19.87 0.18
N SER A 57 17.38 19.50 1.01
CA SER A 57 18.75 20.06 0.91
C SER A 57 19.63 19.33 -0.12
N HIS A 58 19.32 18.11 -0.49
CA HIS A 58 20.20 17.27 -1.33
C HIS A 58 19.59 16.86 -2.69
N LEU A 59 18.31 17.13 -2.93
CA LEU A 59 17.73 16.96 -4.26
C LEU A 59 18.25 18.04 -5.23
N SER A 60 18.58 17.62 -6.44
CA SER A 60 18.79 18.59 -7.53
C SER A 60 17.47 19.34 -7.81
N ALA A 61 17.55 20.54 -8.38
CA ALA A 61 16.36 21.32 -8.73
C ALA A 61 15.39 20.54 -9.66
N ALA A 62 15.95 19.73 -10.57
CA ALA A 62 15.17 18.89 -11.48
C ALA A 62 14.49 17.73 -10.75
N ASP A 63 15.23 17.04 -9.85
CA ASP A 63 14.67 15.93 -9.06
C ASP A 63 13.64 16.44 -8.05
N LYS A 64 13.87 17.64 -7.46
CA LYS A 64 12.90 18.26 -6.56
C LYS A 64 11.59 18.54 -7.29
N ALA A 65 11.64 19.16 -8.47
CA ALA A 65 10.43 19.43 -9.26
C ALA A 65 9.69 18.13 -9.63
N LYS A 66 10.40 17.07 -9.96
CA LYS A 66 9.83 15.76 -10.24
C LYS A 66 9.23 15.11 -8.99
N PHE A 67 9.93 15.20 -7.86
CA PHE A 67 9.46 14.71 -6.56
C PHE A 67 8.17 15.41 -6.14
N ASP A 68 8.14 16.75 -6.18
CA ASP A 68 6.98 17.58 -5.81
C ASP A 68 5.76 17.22 -6.69
N ASN A 69 5.99 16.99 -8.00
CA ASN A 69 4.94 16.58 -8.93
C ASN A 69 4.38 15.19 -8.59
N LEU A 70 5.24 14.21 -8.27
CA LEU A 70 4.81 12.87 -7.85
C LEU A 70 4.02 12.92 -6.53
N VAL A 71 4.45 13.72 -5.56
CA VAL A 71 3.69 13.96 -4.32
C VAL A 71 2.29 14.49 -4.62
N ALA A 72 2.18 15.48 -5.51
CA ALA A 72 0.90 16.05 -5.91
C ALA A 72 0.00 15.02 -6.61
N GLN A 73 0.55 14.19 -7.50
CA GLN A 73 -0.19 13.13 -8.19
C GLN A 73 -0.71 12.08 -7.21
N ILE A 74 0.14 11.57 -6.31
CA ILE A 74 -0.25 10.59 -5.29
C ILE A 74 -1.36 11.17 -4.40
N ARG A 75 -1.23 12.42 -3.94
CA ARG A 75 -2.26 13.11 -3.15
C ARG A 75 -3.58 13.24 -3.91
N SER A 76 -3.53 13.55 -5.20
CA SER A 76 -4.72 13.63 -6.03
C SER A 76 -5.45 12.29 -6.12
N VAL A 77 -4.73 11.20 -6.39
CA VAL A 77 -5.32 9.87 -6.49
C VAL A 77 -5.85 9.38 -5.13
N THR A 78 -5.10 9.57 -4.05
CA THR A 78 -5.54 9.18 -2.71
C THR A 78 -6.79 9.94 -2.26
N ALA A 79 -6.90 11.23 -2.60
CA ALA A 79 -8.10 12.02 -2.34
C ALA A 79 -9.30 11.51 -3.15
N GLN A 80 -9.11 11.14 -4.42
CA GLN A 80 -10.17 10.55 -5.24
C GLN A 80 -10.64 9.20 -4.68
N VAL A 81 -9.72 8.34 -4.23
CA VAL A 81 -10.06 7.07 -3.57
C VAL A 81 -10.89 7.33 -2.32
N ALA A 82 -10.44 8.26 -1.45
CA ALA A 82 -11.16 8.60 -0.22
C ALA A 82 -12.57 9.14 -0.50
N ALA A 83 -12.72 10.04 -1.46
CA ALA A 83 -14.00 10.63 -1.84
C ALA A 83 -15.01 9.59 -2.37
N ASN A 84 -14.51 8.49 -2.96
CA ASN A 84 -15.33 7.43 -3.54
C ASN A 84 -15.39 6.17 -2.67
N SER A 85 -14.80 6.18 -1.47
CA SER A 85 -14.70 5.00 -0.59
C SER A 85 -16.06 4.45 -0.14
N ASN A 86 -17.07 5.31 -0.04
CA ASN A 86 -18.45 4.95 0.32
C ASN A 86 -19.35 4.68 -0.90
N GLY A 87 -18.81 4.79 -2.10
CA GLY A 87 -19.49 4.58 -3.37
C GLY A 87 -19.06 3.31 -4.09
N SER A 88 -19.64 3.10 -5.27
CA SER A 88 -19.25 2.01 -6.15
C SER A 88 -18.08 2.47 -7.04
N ILE A 89 -16.86 2.05 -6.71
CA ILE A 89 -15.74 2.21 -7.63
C ILE A 89 -15.84 1.08 -8.68
N THR A 90 -15.81 1.44 -9.96
CA THR A 90 -15.78 0.43 -11.03
C THR A 90 -14.45 -0.34 -10.97
N VAL A 91 -14.46 -1.59 -11.44
CA VAL A 91 -13.24 -2.41 -11.48
C VAL A 91 -12.14 -1.72 -12.30
N ALA A 92 -12.49 -1.10 -13.41
CA ALA A 92 -11.54 -0.38 -14.26
C ALA A 92 -10.92 0.80 -13.52
N THR A 93 -11.74 1.69 -12.97
CA THR A 93 -11.27 2.87 -12.23
C THR A 93 -10.40 2.49 -11.02
N GLY A 94 -10.82 1.48 -10.25
CA GLY A 94 -10.07 1.02 -9.08
C GLY A 94 -8.70 0.45 -9.46
N LYS A 95 -8.62 -0.31 -10.56
CA LYS A 95 -7.35 -0.82 -11.10
C LYS A 95 -6.44 0.30 -11.61
N ASP A 96 -7.00 1.29 -12.29
CA ASP A 96 -6.23 2.42 -12.80
C ASP A 96 -5.62 3.24 -11.65
N TRP A 97 -6.40 3.51 -10.60
CA TRP A 97 -5.89 4.19 -9.41
C TRP A 97 -4.82 3.39 -8.67
N ALA A 98 -5.04 2.09 -8.48
CA ALA A 98 -4.06 1.22 -7.85
C ALA A 98 -2.74 1.18 -8.65
N LYS A 99 -2.83 1.08 -9.98
CA LYS A 99 -1.66 1.11 -10.86
C LYS A 99 -0.91 2.45 -10.77
N SER A 100 -1.63 3.57 -10.82
CA SER A 100 -1.04 4.90 -10.70
C SER A 100 -0.32 5.05 -9.36
N LEU A 101 -0.97 4.70 -8.24
CA LEU A 101 -0.36 4.75 -6.91
C LEU A 101 0.92 3.91 -6.82
N GLY A 102 0.93 2.69 -7.35
CA GLY A 102 2.12 1.83 -7.37
C GLY A 102 3.26 2.46 -8.16
N THR A 103 3.02 2.88 -9.39
CA THR A 103 4.02 3.48 -10.28
C THR A 103 4.58 4.80 -9.75
N ASP A 104 3.70 5.68 -9.25
CA ASP A 104 4.11 6.99 -8.73
C ASP A 104 4.92 6.84 -7.44
N LEU A 105 4.50 5.92 -6.55
CA LEU A 105 5.22 5.60 -5.32
C LEU A 105 6.60 5.00 -5.61
N GLU A 106 6.69 4.04 -6.54
CA GLU A 106 7.97 3.45 -6.97
C GLU A 106 8.94 4.54 -7.48
N THR A 107 8.44 5.43 -8.34
CA THR A 107 9.25 6.51 -8.92
C THR A 107 9.70 7.51 -7.85
N LEU A 108 8.82 7.87 -6.91
CA LEU A 108 9.13 8.75 -5.78
C LEU A 108 10.22 8.14 -4.89
N LEU A 109 10.10 6.86 -4.56
CA LEU A 109 11.09 6.14 -3.77
C LEU A 109 12.43 6.00 -4.49
N ALA A 110 12.43 5.83 -5.81
CA ALA A 110 13.66 5.79 -6.61
C ALA A 110 14.45 7.11 -6.54
N ILE A 111 13.75 8.25 -6.44
CA ILE A 111 14.40 9.57 -6.27
C ILE A 111 14.87 9.77 -4.82
N ALA A 112 14.04 9.43 -3.83
CA ALA A 112 14.29 9.76 -2.43
C ALA A 112 15.29 8.80 -1.76
N THR A 113 15.23 7.49 -2.06
CA THR A 113 15.99 6.46 -1.36
C THR A 113 17.51 6.66 -1.39
N PRO A 114 18.15 7.03 -2.52
CA PRO A 114 19.59 7.25 -2.56
C PRO A 114 20.05 8.34 -1.57
N ILE A 115 19.29 9.43 -1.47
CA ILE A 115 19.59 10.54 -0.58
C ILE A 115 19.39 10.13 0.88
N VAL A 116 18.25 9.53 1.19
CA VAL A 116 17.90 9.10 2.55
C VAL A 116 18.91 8.07 3.08
N LYS A 117 19.37 7.13 2.26
CA LYS A 117 20.40 6.15 2.65
C LYS A 117 21.72 6.79 3.07
N VAL A 118 22.09 7.90 2.46
CA VAL A 118 23.38 8.58 2.73
C VAL A 118 23.25 9.54 3.89
N TYR A 119 22.19 10.34 3.91
CA TYR A 119 22.08 11.50 4.80
C TYR A 119 21.15 11.28 6.00
N SER A 120 20.22 10.30 5.91
CA SER A 120 19.27 9.97 6.98
C SER A 120 19.07 8.45 7.10
N PRO A 121 20.11 7.69 7.54
CA PRO A 121 20.04 6.22 7.56
C PRO A 121 18.89 5.66 8.41
N SER A 122 18.46 6.37 9.45
CA SER A 122 17.30 6.00 10.28
C SER A 122 16.00 6.02 9.48
N ALA A 123 15.83 6.97 8.57
CA ALA A 123 14.66 7.04 7.68
C ALA A 123 14.73 5.99 6.55
N ALA A 124 15.91 5.43 6.25
CA ALA A 124 16.05 4.40 5.23
C ALA A 124 15.25 3.13 5.54
N THR A 125 15.11 2.76 6.81
CA THR A 125 14.26 1.62 7.24
C THR A 125 12.80 1.90 6.95
N TYR A 126 12.34 3.11 7.24
CA TYR A 126 10.98 3.55 6.90
C TYR A 126 10.72 3.49 5.40
N MET A 127 11.67 3.96 4.57
CA MET A 127 11.56 3.87 3.11
C MET A 127 11.38 2.43 2.62
N GLN A 128 12.04 1.44 3.25
CA GLN A 128 11.85 0.01 2.93
C GLN A 128 10.44 -0.46 3.30
N THR A 129 9.90 0.00 4.43
CA THR A 129 8.52 -0.30 4.83
C THR A 129 7.53 0.27 3.82
N VAL A 130 7.74 1.50 3.37
CA VAL A 130 6.89 2.13 2.33
C VAL A 130 7.02 1.39 0.99
N GLN A 131 8.22 0.97 0.60
CA GLN A 131 8.45 0.19 -0.62
C GLN A 131 7.65 -1.13 -0.63
N ALA A 132 7.47 -1.74 0.54
CA ALA A 132 6.67 -2.97 0.66
C ALA A 132 5.16 -2.75 0.41
N MET A 133 4.67 -1.51 0.33
CA MET A 133 3.29 -1.20 -0.07
C MET A 133 3.07 -1.36 -1.58
N ILE A 134 4.11 -1.22 -2.41
CA ILE A 134 3.99 -1.27 -3.87
C ILE A 134 3.31 -2.58 -4.33
N PRO A 135 3.80 -3.78 -3.96
CA PRO A 135 3.16 -5.02 -4.39
C PRO A 135 1.72 -5.19 -3.90
N LEU A 136 1.32 -4.54 -2.79
CA LEU A 136 -0.07 -4.59 -2.32
C LEU A 136 -1.01 -3.84 -3.27
N VAL A 137 -0.65 -2.62 -3.66
CA VAL A 137 -1.47 -1.85 -4.60
C VAL A 137 -1.41 -2.41 -6.02
N GLU A 138 -0.27 -2.94 -6.45
CA GLU A 138 -0.14 -3.62 -7.74
C GLU A 138 -1.01 -4.89 -7.83
N ALA A 139 -1.13 -5.64 -6.73
CA ALA A 139 -2.04 -6.78 -6.65
C ALA A 139 -3.51 -6.35 -6.85
N LEU A 140 -3.90 -5.18 -6.35
CA LEU A 140 -5.23 -4.61 -6.59
C LEU A 140 -5.44 -4.21 -8.06
N ALA A 141 -4.39 -3.74 -8.73
CA ALA A 141 -4.42 -3.44 -10.16
C ALA A 141 -4.51 -4.71 -11.03
N GLY A 142 -4.26 -5.88 -10.46
CA GLY A 142 -4.15 -7.14 -11.19
C GLY A 142 -2.81 -7.29 -11.91
N VAL A 143 -1.82 -6.48 -11.57
CA VAL A 143 -0.43 -6.66 -11.96
C VAL A 143 0.12 -7.77 -11.06
N THR A 144 0.54 -8.88 -11.65
CA THR A 144 1.23 -9.93 -10.89
C THR A 144 2.63 -9.38 -10.57
N ALA A 145 2.81 -8.95 -9.33
CA ALA A 145 4.14 -8.60 -8.84
C ALA A 145 5.08 -9.78 -9.14
N ALA A 146 6.22 -9.49 -9.76
CA ALA A 146 7.29 -10.47 -9.83
C ALA A 146 7.54 -11.00 -8.41
N PRO A 147 7.81 -12.30 -8.21
CA PRO A 147 7.92 -12.88 -6.89
C PRO A 147 9.08 -12.22 -6.13
N TYR A 148 8.79 -11.13 -5.46
CA TYR A 148 9.68 -10.59 -4.45
C TYR A 148 9.65 -11.58 -3.28
N ALA A 149 10.75 -12.26 -3.07
CA ALA A 149 10.95 -13.20 -1.96
C ALA A 149 11.12 -12.46 -0.61
N ALA A 150 10.34 -11.42 -0.36
CA ALA A 150 10.21 -10.84 0.96
C ALA A 150 9.18 -11.64 1.76
N PRO A 151 9.41 -11.90 3.06
CA PRO A 151 8.40 -12.53 3.89
C PRO A 151 7.12 -11.70 3.78
N ILE A 152 6.03 -12.34 3.35
CA ILE A 152 4.74 -11.70 3.14
C ILE A 152 4.26 -11.20 4.52
N GLN A 153 4.54 -9.94 4.81
CA GLN A 153 3.94 -9.28 5.97
C GLN A 153 2.46 -9.07 5.68
N SER A 154 1.61 -9.27 6.70
CA SER A 154 0.20 -8.99 6.49
C SER A 154 0.02 -7.51 6.11
N PRO A 155 -0.92 -7.18 5.21
CA PRO A 155 -1.20 -5.79 4.82
C PRO A 155 -1.48 -4.89 6.03
N GLU A 156 -2.16 -5.41 7.05
CA GLU A 156 -2.50 -4.70 8.29
C GLU A 156 -1.25 -4.34 9.09
N LEU A 157 -0.31 -5.30 9.22
CA LEU A 157 0.95 -5.06 9.92
C LEU A 157 1.80 -4.03 9.20
N LEU A 158 1.84 -4.09 7.87
CA LEU A 158 2.59 -3.14 7.06
C LEU A 158 2.03 -1.72 7.20
N ARG A 159 0.71 -1.55 7.10
CA ARG A 159 0.05 -0.25 7.35
C ARG A 159 0.32 0.26 8.76
N ALA A 160 0.24 -0.62 9.78
CA ALA A 160 0.54 -0.24 11.16
C ALA A 160 1.96 0.30 11.32
N ARG A 161 2.97 -0.32 10.69
CA ARG A 161 4.35 0.17 10.70
C ARG A 161 4.49 1.53 10.02
N ILE A 162 3.81 1.74 8.91
CA ILE A 162 3.80 3.05 8.24
C ILE A 162 3.29 4.14 9.18
N TYR A 163 2.19 3.90 9.90
CA TYR A 163 1.65 4.86 10.86
C TYR A 163 2.54 5.05 12.10
N GLN A 164 3.38 4.07 12.43
CA GLN A 164 4.37 4.17 13.52
C GLN A 164 5.68 4.86 13.08
N GLY A 165 5.88 5.07 11.80
CA GLY A 165 7.10 5.66 11.26
C GLY A 165 8.30 4.72 11.27
N VAL A 166 8.08 3.40 11.19
CA VAL A 166 9.11 2.34 11.29
C VAL A 166 9.03 1.33 10.16
#